data_30d830fbae8457f9ed3450c715f86f39
#
_entry.id   30d830fbae8457f9ed3450c715f86f39
#
_cell.length_a   1.000
_cell.length_b   1.000
_cell.length_c   1.000
_cell.angle_alpha   90.00
_cell.angle_beta   90.00
_cell.angle_gamma   90.00
#
_symmetry.space_group_name_H-M   'P 1'
#
loop_
_entity.id
_entity.type
_entity.pdbx_description
1 polymer ?
#
loop_
_entity_poly.entity_id
_entity_poly.type
_entity_poly.pdbx_seq_one_letter_code
_entity_poly.pdbx_strand_id
1 'polypeptide(L)'
;MESVRSIGKFKYNSIESEDKTLEIFTEDFSKGTNYNKVLEIRILDNKEEVNFKCINIREYDDSLKFKYLYRAGSSRGTDITPTAKITDIDKTYSNKIIPAIKEGIEYINKDDLKEEKELLEKIYNILKEEKENISNQLKSIFDSTPKKERYYVLTVVIENEDKEIYIGDFEVFKNRIKEIPIKKFYYSATNNKEVLSKDSHCSICNNKGEVFGLASPFAFYTIDKPGYICGGFNYENAWKNYPVCKQCAIELELGKAYLDEHLTLSFYGRKFYLIPNVIYSNDLNKILKKYKSTFRKDKDKKAENMAKREDKIIEILSKEENNITFDLMFIEENNAALNILLNIKDVYPSTFKKIYETLEDIKNMNFFSHMDYLVNLGYLNILFNCKEYNKYFLDIVDKIIGKGKIEYKFLIPFINSKLKEAFIKEEKDEFVKGEDNYFTATLRAYTFIYYLYKLDKFKNKGIEGVEDMTFEMWKLEDFNSKEEVFEDYFNKNKAFFDTDSKKAVFMIGYLSKKLINLQATQEGGRKPFMSNLNGLNLTKKDLVRLLPKIQGKFMEYKKEYYNEELLYTSQYLINSNNLNDLSNLDIPLYFSLGMNMVKKFDLNTKEEEVDNDNE
;
A
#
# COMPACT_ATOMS: atom_id res chain seq x y z
N MET A 1 0.26 -18.42 -5.56
CA MET A 1 -0.44 -19.27 -4.56
C MET A 1 0.52 -20.20 -3.81
N GLU A 2 1.52 -20.79 -4.44
CA GLU A 2 2.53 -21.63 -3.76
C GLU A 2 3.24 -20.91 -2.61
N SER A 3 3.64 -19.67 -2.81
CA SER A 3 4.28 -18.85 -1.77
C SER A 3 3.33 -18.57 -0.60
N VAL A 4 2.07 -18.30 -0.88
CA VAL A 4 1.04 -18.12 0.16
C VAL A 4 0.85 -19.40 0.95
N ARG A 5 0.79 -20.55 0.28
CA ARG A 5 0.76 -21.86 0.92
C ARG A 5 2.02 -22.11 1.77
N SER A 6 3.21 -21.75 1.28
CA SER A 6 4.46 -21.92 2.02
C SER A 6 4.48 -21.11 3.33
N ILE A 7 3.96 -19.89 3.31
CA ILE A 7 3.73 -19.06 4.50
C ILE A 7 2.77 -19.76 5.46
N GLY A 8 1.67 -20.29 4.92
CA GLY A 8 0.68 -21.01 5.73
C GLY A 8 1.22 -22.32 6.32
N LYS A 9 2.01 -23.05 5.55
CA LYS A 9 2.70 -24.26 6.04
C LYS A 9 3.65 -23.94 7.21
N PHE A 10 4.35 -22.80 7.15
CA PHE A 10 5.14 -22.31 8.27
C PHE A 10 4.28 -22.11 9.51
N LYS A 11 3.11 -21.43 9.37
CA LYS A 11 2.16 -21.22 10.48
C LYS A 11 1.60 -22.54 10.99
N TYR A 12 1.19 -23.43 10.09
CA TYR A 12 0.68 -24.76 10.46
C TYR A 12 1.69 -25.57 11.28
N ASN A 13 2.96 -25.55 10.87
CA ASN A 13 4.03 -26.28 11.57
C ASN A 13 4.41 -25.62 12.92
N SER A 14 4.14 -24.34 13.12
CA SER A 14 4.40 -23.64 14.38
C SER A 14 3.31 -23.85 15.44
N ILE A 15 2.23 -24.57 15.11
CA ILE A 15 1.16 -24.91 16.04
C ILE A 15 1.59 -26.15 16.83
N GLU A 16 1.68 -26.00 18.16
CA GLU A 16 2.10 -27.04 19.08
C GLU A 16 0.94 -27.92 19.58
N SER A 17 -0.31 -27.48 19.37
CA SER A 17 -1.52 -28.21 19.76
C SER A 17 -1.60 -29.59 19.12
N GLU A 18 -2.03 -30.61 19.88
CA GLU A 18 -2.32 -31.96 19.36
C GLU A 18 -3.43 -31.92 18.30
N ASP A 19 -4.48 -31.13 18.50
CA ASP A 19 -5.54 -30.90 17.53
C ASP A 19 -5.34 -29.55 16.79
N LYS A 20 -4.43 -29.58 15.81
CA LYS A 20 -4.13 -28.40 15.00
C LYS A 20 -5.34 -27.83 14.27
N THR A 21 -6.29 -28.66 13.87
CA THR A 21 -7.49 -28.23 13.16
C THR A 21 -8.40 -27.42 14.08
N LEU A 22 -8.60 -27.88 15.29
CA LEU A 22 -9.35 -27.15 16.31
C LEU A 22 -8.67 -25.81 16.63
N GLU A 23 -7.35 -25.83 16.83
CA GLU A 23 -6.56 -24.60 17.10
C GLU A 23 -6.71 -23.55 15.99
N ILE A 24 -6.62 -23.98 14.71
CA ILE A 24 -6.69 -23.11 13.53
C ILE A 24 -8.07 -22.47 13.40
N PHE A 25 -9.11 -23.24 13.62
CA PHE A 25 -10.47 -22.77 13.37
C PHE A 25 -11.16 -22.18 14.60
N THR A 26 -10.57 -22.26 15.79
CA THR A 26 -11.04 -21.52 16.95
C THR A 26 -10.49 -20.11 16.94
N GLU A 27 -11.37 -19.11 16.85
CA GLU A 27 -10.98 -17.70 16.83
C GLU A 27 -10.78 -17.17 18.24
N ASP A 28 -9.78 -16.31 18.42
CA ASP A 28 -9.64 -15.46 19.57
C ASP A 28 -10.41 -14.15 19.32
N PHE A 29 -11.52 -13.97 20.03
CA PHE A 29 -12.38 -12.80 19.84
C PHE A 29 -11.80 -11.51 20.42
N SER A 30 -10.79 -11.58 21.28
CA SER A 30 -10.11 -10.43 21.87
C SER A 30 -9.06 -9.83 20.94
N LYS A 31 -8.50 -10.64 20.06
CA LYS A 31 -7.38 -10.26 19.22
C LYS A 31 -7.72 -9.13 18.25
N GLY A 32 -7.07 -7.97 18.43
CA GLY A 32 -7.28 -6.79 17.60
C GLY A 32 -8.64 -6.11 17.78
N THR A 33 -9.35 -6.43 18.87
CA THR A 33 -10.66 -5.89 19.23
C THR A 33 -10.70 -5.46 20.69
N ASN A 34 -11.78 -4.81 21.10
CA ASN A 34 -12.01 -4.42 22.50
C ASN A 34 -12.82 -5.46 23.31
N TYR A 35 -13.13 -6.64 22.72
CA TYR A 35 -13.89 -7.68 23.38
C TYR A 35 -13.00 -8.44 24.37
N ASN A 36 -13.03 -8.05 25.63
CA ASN A 36 -12.23 -8.63 26.72
C ASN A 36 -13.07 -9.12 27.89
N LYS A 37 -14.40 -9.04 27.80
CA LYS A 37 -15.33 -9.48 28.84
C LYS A 37 -16.35 -10.44 28.26
N VAL A 38 -16.71 -11.45 29.02
CA VAL A 38 -17.68 -12.49 28.68
C VAL A 38 -18.88 -12.42 29.61
N LEU A 39 -20.08 -12.41 29.04
CA LEU A 39 -21.32 -12.65 29.78
C LEU A 39 -21.64 -14.13 29.68
N GLU A 40 -21.57 -14.82 30.80
CA GLU A 40 -21.86 -16.23 30.90
C GLU A 40 -23.30 -16.44 31.38
N ILE A 41 -24.14 -17.04 30.55
CA ILE A 41 -25.46 -17.54 30.99
C ILE A 41 -25.21 -18.81 31.77
N ARG A 42 -25.32 -18.73 33.07
CA ARG A 42 -25.08 -19.83 34.00
C ARG A 42 -26.33 -20.69 34.16
N ILE A 43 -26.20 -21.98 33.88
CA ILE A 43 -27.23 -22.99 33.96
C ILE A 43 -26.81 -24.03 35.00
N LEU A 44 -27.65 -24.29 35.98
CA LEU A 44 -27.42 -25.31 37.02
C LEU A 44 -28.01 -26.65 36.54
N ASP A 45 -27.17 -27.69 36.52
CA ASP A 45 -27.58 -29.08 36.22
C ASP A 45 -27.40 -29.94 37.49
N ASN A 46 -28.52 -30.25 38.14
CA ASN A 46 -28.56 -31.10 39.32
C ASN A 46 -28.86 -32.57 38.99
N LYS A 47 -28.62 -33.00 37.74
CA LYS A 47 -28.93 -34.33 37.18
C LYS A 47 -30.43 -34.61 36.98
N GLU A 48 -31.28 -34.20 37.91
CA GLU A 48 -32.75 -34.36 37.81
C GLU A 48 -33.37 -33.19 37.06
N GLU A 49 -32.93 -31.96 37.36
CA GLU A 49 -33.48 -30.73 36.79
C GLU A 49 -32.35 -29.82 36.31
N VAL A 50 -32.62 -29.11 35.19
CA VAL A 50 -31.76 -28.08 34.66
C VAL A 50 -32.47 -26.73 34.77
N ASN A 51 -31.84 -25.75 35.41
CA ASN A 51 -32.46 -24.46 35.69
C ASN A 51 -31.53 -23.30 35.39
N PHE A 52 -32.08 -22.15 34.96
CA PHE A 52 -31.30 -20.91 34.82
C PHE A 52 -30.89 -20.41 36.23
N LYS A 53 -29.62 -20.08 36.41
CA LYS A 53 -29.06 -19.59 37.67
C LYS A 53 -28.91 -18.08 37.68
N CYS A 54 -28.05 -17.54 36.84
CA CYS A 54 -27.72 -16.10 36.76
C CYS A 54 -26.90 -15.77 35.51
N ILE A 55 -26.67 -14.48 35.33
CA ILE A 55 -25.65 -13.99 34.36
C ILE A 55 -24.39 -13.62 35.15
N ASN A 56 -23.26 -14.20 34.77
CA ASN A 56 -21.95 -13.90 35.32
C ASN A 56 -21.12 -13.08 34.35
N ILE A 57 -20.30 -12.15 34.86
CA ILE A 57 -19.35 -11.37 34.08
C ILE A 57 -17.96 -11.91 34.39
N ARG A 58 -17.24 -12.33 33.35
CA ARG A 58 -15.87 -12.83 33.47
C ARG A 58 -14.93 -12.06 32.55
N GLU A 59 -13.76 -11.70 33.04
CA GLU A 59 -12.70 -11.19 32.19
C GLU A 59 -12.10 -12.34 31.39
N TYR A 60 -11.83 -12.05 30.10
CA TYR A 60 -11.26 -13.02 29.16
C TYR A 60 -9.75 -12.99 29.21
N ASP A 61 -9.16 -14.16 29.23
CA ASP A 61 -7.75 -14.39 28.97
C ASP A 61 -7.57 -15.55 27.97
N ASP A 62 -6.38 -15.64 27.37
CA ASP A 62 -6.10 -16.59 26.28
C ASP A 62 -6.29 -18.07 26.69
N SER A 63 -6.21 -18.40 28.02
CA SER A 63 -6.42 -19.76 28.53
C SER A 63 -7.86 -20.23 28.37
N LEU A 64 -8.79 -19.28 28.23
CA LEU A 64 -10.22 -19.53 28.07
C LEU A 64 -10.64 -19.73 26.59
N LYS A 65 -9.73 -19.54 25.64
CA LYS A 65 -10.01 -19.65 24.20
C LYS A 65 -10.73 -20.95 23.84
N PHE A 66 -10.21 -22.08 24.31
CA PHE A 66 -10.80 -23.40 24.04
C PHE A 66 -11.99 -23.73 24.92
N LYS A 67 -12.13 -23.08 26.07
CA LYS A 67 -13.32 -23.23 26.90
C LYS A 67 -14.55 -22.60 26.26
N TYR A 68 -14.43 -21.37 25.76
CA TYR A 68 -15.53 -20.68 25.06
C TYR A 68 -15.70 -21.07 23.62
N LEU A 69 -14.67 -21.56 22.96
CA LEU A 69 -14.69 -22.17 21.64
C LEU A 69 -15.40 -21.28 20.59
N TYR A 70 -14.96 -20.02 20.46
CA TYR A 70 -15.60 -19.08 19.56
C TYR A 70 -15.21 -19.31 18.09
N ARG A 71 -16.23 -19.30 17.23
CA ARG A 71 -16.05 -19.21 15.76
C ARG A 71 -17.24 -18.50 15.14
N ALA A 72 -16.99 -17.37 14.47
CA ALA A 72 -18.02 -16.64 13.77
C ALA A 72 -18.60 -17.46 12.59
N GLY A 73 -19.89 -17.37 12.40
CA GLY A 73 -20.60 -17.87 11.23
C GLY A 73 -20.68 -16.85 10.10
N SER A 74 -21.76 -16.87 9.34
CA SER A 74 -22.03 -15.82 8.35
C SER A 74 -22.51 -14.54 9.03
N SER A 75 -22.30 -13.37 8.39
CA SER A 75 -22.66 -12.06 8.98
C SER A 75 -24.15 -11.91 9.33
N ARG A 76 -25.04 -12.66 8.69
CA ARG A 76 -26.50 -12.65 8.91
C ARG A 76 -27.03 -13.95 9.50
N GLY A 77 -26.16 -14.92 9.75
CA GLY A 77 -26.53 -16.25 10.26
C GLY A 77 -26.04 -16.48 11.68
N THR A 78 -26.26 -17.72 12.13
CA THR A 78 -25.81 -18.25 13.40
C THR A 78 -24.28 -18.39 13.43
N ASP A 79 -23.65 -18.17 14.58
CA ASP A 79 -22.25 -18.54 14.78
C ASP A 79 -22.13 -20.08 14.88
N ILE A 80 -20.93 -20.63 14.65
CA ILE A 80 -20.75 -22.09 14.60
C ILE A 80 -20.94 -22.73 15.97
N THR A 81 -20.69 -21.97 17.02
CA THR A 81 -20.85 -22.37 18.41
C THR A 81 -21.74 -21.38 19.15
N PRO A 82 -22.34 -21.73 20.30
CA PRO A 82 -23.15 -20.82 21.09
C PRO A 82 -22.27 -19.83 21.92
N THR A 83 -21.29 -19.24 21.25
CA THR A 83 -20.46 -18.15 21.75
C THR A 83 -20.45 -17.05 20.71
N ALA A 84 -20.88 -15.82 21.04
CA ALA A 84 -21.10 -14.77 20.08
C ALA A 84 -20.75 -13.37 20.61
N LYS A 85 -20.18 -12.49 19.76
CA LYS A 85 -19.98 -11.08 20.08
C LYS A 85 -21.32 -10.36 20.16
N ILE A 86 -21.54 -9.58 21.23
CA ILE A 86 -22.77 -8.82 21.41
C ILE A 86 -22.69 -7.53 20.59
N THR A 87 -23.60 -7.40 19.63
CA THR A 87 -23.86 -6.14 18.91
C THR A 87 -25.22 -5.56 19.31
N ASP A 88 -26.17 -6.42 19.61
CA ASP A 88 -27.51 -6.15 20.12
C ASP A 88 -27.89 -7.36 20.96
N ILE A 89 -28.37 -7.16 22.18
CA ILE A 89 -28.60 -8.24 23.13
C ILE A 89 -29.67 -9.21 22.62
N ASP A 90 -30.84 -8.69 22.28
CA ASP A 90 -31.97 -9.53 21.90
C ASP A 90 -31.67 -10.32 20.61
N LYS A 91 -31.00 -9.66 19.64
CA LYS A 91 -30.57 -10.32 18.40
C LYS A 91 -29.49 -11.35 18.64
N THR A 92 -28.49 -11.03 19.45
CA THR A 92 -27.39 -11.97 19.75
C THR A 92 -27.95 -13.20 20.48
N TYR A 93 -28.77 -12.99 21.50
CA TYR A 93 -29.35 -14.08 22.24
C TYR A 93 -30.27 -14.94 21.38
N SER A 94 -31.29 -14.32 20.73
CA SER A 94 -32.34 -15.04 19.99
C SER A 94 -31.88 -15.60 18.65
N ASN A 95 -30.96 -14.93 17.95
CA ASN A 95 -30.58 -15.30 16.59
C ASN A 95 -29.18 -15.94 16.49
N LYS A 96 -28.40 -15.94 17.58
CA LYS A 96 -27.07 -16.58 17.59
C LYS A 96 -26.95 -17.67 18.64
N ILE A 97 -27.23 -17.39 19.94
CA ILE A 97 -27.02 -18.37 21.00
C ILE A 97 -28.03 -19.53 20.90
N ILE A 98 -29.32 -19.23 20.92
CA ILE A 98 -30.37 -20.28 20.89
C ILE A 98 -30.28 -21.12 19.61
N PRO A 99 -30.16 -20.51 18.39
CA PRO A 99 -30.06 -21.29 17.16
C PRO A 99 -28.75 -22.11 17.08
N ALA A 100 -27.62 -21.64 17.62
CA ALA A 100 -26.38 -22.40 17.59
C ALA A 100 -26.47 -23.69 18.41
N ILE A 101 -27.18 -23.65 19.57
CA ILE A 101 -27.46 -24.86 20.37
C ILE A 101 -28.37 -25.81 19.59
N LYS A 102 -29.44 -25.28 18.97
CA LYS A 102 -30.34 -26.07 18.13
C LYS A 102 -29.61 -26.77 16.99
N GLU A 103 -28.78 -26.03 16.27
CA GLU A 103 -27.95 -26.59 15.21
C GLU A 103 -26.93 -27.62 15.73
N GLY A 104 -26.43 -27.45 16.96
CA GLY A 104 -25.62 -28.46 17.65
C GLY A 104 -26.39 -29.76 17.87
N ILE A 105 -27.62 -29.67 18.38
CA ILE A 105 -28.50 -30.82 18.60
C ILE A 105 -28.80 -31.54 17.27
N GLU A 106 -29.17 -30.79 16.22
CA GLU A 106 -29.44 -31.30 14.88
C GLU A 106 -28.21 -31.95 14.21
N TYR A 107 -27.01 -31.51 14.56
CA TYR A 107 -25.75 -32.04 14.05
C TYR A 107 -25.41 -33.42 14.62
N ILE A 108 -25.95 -33.78 15.80
CA ILE A 108 -25.71 -35.06 16.43
C ILE A 108 -26.56 -36.16 15.75
N ASN A 109 -25.94 -36.86 14.81
CA ASN A 109 -26.57 -37.99 14.10
C ASN A 109 -26.06 -39.36 14.58
N LYS A 110 -25.22 -39.43 15.63
CA LYS A 110 -24.55 -40.65 16.10
C LYS A 110 -25.00 -40.99 17.53
N ASP A 111 -25.18 -42.25 17.81
CA ASP A 111 -25.51 -42.77 19.15
C ASP A 111 -24.42 -42.45 20.19
N ASP A 112 -23.17 -42.24 19.71
CA ASP A 112 -22.01 -41.97 20.58
C ASP A 112 -22.07 -40.66 21.36
N LEU A 113 -22.96 -39.70 21.01
CA LEU A 113 -23.10 -38.41 21.66
C LEU A 113 -24.52 -38.23 22.24
N LYS A 114 -25.19 -39.32 22.62
CA LYS A 114 -26.57 -39.27 23.12
C LYS A 114 -26.70 -38.46 24.41
N GLU A 115 -25.78 -38.59 25.33
CA GLU A 115 -25.78 -37.84 26.59
C GLU A 115 -25.62 -36.33 26.37
N GLU A 116 -24.70 -35.94 25.45
CA GLU A 116 -24.55 -34.53 25.07
C GLU A 116 -25.84 -33.98 24.44
N LYS A 117 -26.49 -34.76 23.59
CA LYS A 117 -27.73 -34.38 22.95
C LYS A 117 -28.84 -34.12 23.95
N GLU A 118 -29.06 -35.05 24.88
CA GLU A 118 -30.06 -34.93 25.96
C GLU A 118 -29.82 -33.70 26.84
N LEU A 119 -28.56 -33.44 27.19
CA LEU A 119 -28.18 -32.24 27.94
C LEU A 119 -28.45 -30.96 27.16
N LEU A 120 -28.03 -30.91 25.88
CA LEU A 120 -28.24 -29.75 25.02
C LEU A 120 -29.73 -29.48 24.74
N GLU A 121 -30.56 -30.52 24.66
CA GLU A 121 -32.01 -30.37 24.53
C GLU A 121 -32.63 -29.74 25.79
N LYS A 122 -32.20 -30.15 27.00
CA LYS A 122 -32.61 -29.53 28.26
C LYS A 122 -32.18 -28.05 28.32
N ILE A 123 -30.92 -27.75 27.98
CA ILE A 123 -30.39 -26.38 27.91
C ILE A 123 -31.19 -25.51 26.91
N TYR A 124 -31.47 -26.04 25.74
CA TYR A 124 -32.26 -25.34 24.73
C TYR A 124 -33.66 -24.97 25.22
N ASN A 125 -34.34 -25.88 25.95
CA ASN A 125 -35.67 -25.64 26.48
C ASN A 125 -35.61 -24.55 27.57
N ILE A 126 -34.69 -24.63 28.53
CA ILE A 126 -34.51 -23.61 29.58
C ILE A 126 -34.21 -22.24 29.00
N LEU A 127 -33.33 -22.14 27.98
CA LEU A 127 -33.02 -20.86 27.34
C LEU A 127 -34.24 -20.28 26.61
N LYS A 128 -35.19 -21.11 26.17
CA LYS A 128 -36.45 -20.64 25.60
C LYS A 128 -37.48 -20.22 26.64
N GLU A 129 -37.64 -21.00 27.67
CA GLU A 129 -38.59 -20.76 28.76
C GLU A 129 -38.21 -19.49 29.56
N GLU A 130 -36.93 -19.36 29.89
CA GLU A 130 -36.39 -18.23 30.67
C GLU A 130 -35.96 -17.02 29.78
N LYS A 131 -36.38 -16.99 28.50
CA LYS A 131 -35.93 -16.00 27.57
C LYS A 131 -36.08 -14.56 28.04
N GLU A 132 -37.25 -14.21 28.59
CA GLU A 132 -37.53 -12.85 29.04
C GLU A 132 -36.67 -12.47 30.25
N ASN A 133 -36.53 -13.38 31.20
CA ASN A 133 -35.72 -13.20 32.40
C ASN A 133 -34.24 -12.99 32.04
N ILE A 134 -33.69 -13.88 31.19
CA ILE A 134 -32.30 -13.80 30.73
C ILE A 134 -32.05 -12.51 29.94
N SER A 135 -32.95 -12.16 29.02
CA SER A 135 -32.83 -10.92 28.24
C SER A 135 -32.85 -9.67 29.11
N ASN A 136 -33.72 -9.63 30.14
CA ASN A 136 -33.81 -8.51 31.06
C ASN A 136 -32.54 -8.36 31.90
N GLN A 137 -31.97 -9.47 32.41
CA GLN A 137 -30.71 -9.43 33.16
C GLN A 137 -29.54 -8.97 32.25
N LEU A 138 -29.42 -9.49 31.03
CA LEU A 138 -28.41 -9.09 30.07
C LEU A 138 -28.52 -7.59 29.74
N LYS A 139 -29.73 -7.07 29.54
CA LYS A 139 -29.98 -5.63 29.28
C LYS A 139 -29.59 -4.78 30.48
N SER A 140 -29.94 -5.20 31.70
CA SER A 140 -29.57 -4.49 32.92
C SER A 140 -28.05 -4.32 33.03
N ILE A 141 -27.27 -5.39 32.78
CA ILE A 141 -25.82 -5.35 32.81
C ILE A 141 -25.29 -4.43 31.69
N PHE A 142 -25.82 -4.57 30.47
CA PHE A 142 -25.36 -3.82 29.34
C PHE A 142 -25.66 -2.33 29.45
N ASP A 143 -26.83 -1.95 29.97
CA ASP A 143 -27.25 -0.57 30.15
C ASP A 143 -26.55 0.13 31.29
N SER A 144 -26.18 -0.60 32.36
CA SER A 144 -25.34 -0.10 33.46
C SER A 144 -23.88 0.15 33.04
N THR A 145 -23.44 -0.42 31.90
CA THR A 145 -22.08 -0.27 31.38
C THR A 145 -21.96 0.95 30.47
N PRO A 146 -20.91 1.81 30.62
CA PRO A 146 -20.67 2.91 29.74
C PRO A 146 -20.57 2.47 28.27
N LYS A 147 -21.13 3.23 27.32
CA LYS A 147 -21.17 2.86 25.90
C LYS A 147 -19.79 2.50 25.30
N LYS A 148 -18.72 3.12 25.75
CA LYS A 148 -17.34 2.87 25.30
C LYS A 148 -16.75 1.55 25.81
N GLU A 149 -17.42 0.87 26.74
CA GLU A 149 -16.97 -0.38 27.38
C GLU A 149 -17.90 -1.57 27.09
N ARG A 150 -18.95 -1.37 26.28
CA ARG A 150 -19.96 -2.39 25.94
C ARG A 150 -19.47 -3.43 24.93
N TYR A 151 -18.26 -3.95 25.11
CA TYR A 151 -17.68 -4.97 24.23
C TYR A 151 -17.70 -6.33 24.94
N TYR A 152 -18.85 -6.99 24.91
CA TYR A 152 -19.06 -8.28 25.54
C TYR A 152 -19.24 -9.41 24.54
N VAL A 153 -18.76 -10.59 24.91
CA VAL A 153 -19.10 -11.86 24.26
C VAL A 153 -20.12 -12.59 25.13
N LEU A 154 -21.12 -13.18 24.52
CA LEU A 154 -22.16 -13.97 25.20
C LEU A 154 -21.89 -15.45 24.95
N THR A 155 -21.99 -16.26 26.02
CA THR A 155 -21.86 -17.73 25.96
C THR A 155 -22.70 -18.39 27.05
N VAL A 156 -22.74 -19.73 27.04
CA VAL A 156 -23.42 -20.55 28.03
C VAL A 156 -22.40 -21.36 28.80
N VAL A 157 -22.56 -21.43 30.12
CA VAL A 157 -21.76 -22.27 31.01
C VAL A 157 -22.70 -23.08 31.89
N ILE A 158 -22.45 -24.35 32.03
CA ILE A 158 -23.24 -25.28 32.85
C ILE A 158 -22.47 -25.57 34.12
N GLU A 159 -23.13 -25.42 35.25
CA GLU A 159 -22.59 -25.80 36.55
C GLU A 159 -23.28 -27.07 37.05
N ASN A 160 -22.51 -28.09 37.34
CA ASN A 160 -22.95 -29.23 38.12
C ASN A 160 -22.23 -29.29 39.47
N GLU A 161 -22.59 -30.22 40.36
CA GLU A 161 -22.04 -30.32 41.71
C GLU A 161 -20.51 -30.36 41.77
N ASP A 162 -19.84 -30.88 40.73
CA ASP A 162 -18.41 -31.16 40.71
C ASP A 162 -17.58 -30.20 39.85
N LYS A 163 -18.19 -29.59 38.81
CA LYS A 163 -17.41 -28.81 37.81
C LYS A 163 -18.23 -27.82 36.98
N GLU A 164 -17.53 -26.88 36.37
CA GLU A 164 -18.06 -26.04 35.29
C GLU A 164 -17.83 -26.75 33.95
N ILE A 165 -18.88 -26.84 33.14
CA ILE A 165 -18.84 -27.39 31.78
C ILE A 165 -18.99 -26.20 30.80
N TYR A 166 -18.02 -26.05 29.93
CA TYR A 166 -17.97 -24.98 28.95
C TYR A 166 -18.37 -25.51 27.57
N ILE A 167 -18.62 -24.60 26.62
CA ILE A 167 -18.93 -24.97 25.24
C ILE A 167 -17.81 -25.84 24.61
N GLY A 168 -16.56 -25.58 25.00
CA GLY A 168 -15.41 -26.36 24.53
C GLY A 168 -15.31 -27.77 25.13
N ASP A 169 -16.11 -28.12 26.14
CA ASP A 169 -16.14 -29.50 26.66
C ASP A 169 -17.04 -30.42 25.83
N PHE A 170 -17.94 -29.85 25.00
CA PHE A 170 -18.84 -30.62 24.14
C PHE A 170 -18.15 -31.06 22.85
N GLU A 171 -18.10 -32.35 22.58
CA GLU A 171 -17.52 -32.89 21.33
C GLU A 171 -18.27 -32.44 20.07
N VAL A 172 -19.58 -32.24 20.16
CA VAL A 172 -20.38 -31.75 19.05
C VAL A 172 -19.89 -30.39 18.54
N PHE A 173 -19.55 -29.46 19.44
CA PHE A 173 -19.08 -28.13 19.03
C PHE A 173 -17.64 -28.16 18.54
N LYS A 174 -16.76 -29.00 19.10
CA LYS A 174 -15.42 -29.25 18.56
C LYS A 174 -15.49 -29.80 17.14
N ASN A 175 -16.36 -30.78 16.89
CA ASN A 175 -16.54 -31.37 15.55
C ASN A 175 -17.12 -30.34 14.56
N ARG A 176 -18.09 -29.52 14.97
CA ARG A 176 -18.63 -28.43 14.14
C ARG A 176 -17.54 -27.44 13.73
N ILE A 177 -16.66 -27.02 14.65
CA ILE A 177 -15.54 -26.14 14.35
C ILE A 177 -14.55 -26.77 13.36
N LYS A 178 -14.30 -28.07 13.46
CA LYS A 178 -13.38 -28.76 12.54
C LYS A 178 -13.99 -28.99 11.15
N GLU A 179 -15.28 -29.28 11.06
CA GLU A 179 -15.90 -29.73 9.82
C GLU A 179 -16.55 -28.61 9.00
N ILE A 180 -17.25 -27.67 9.66
CA ILE A 180 -18.00 -26.62 8.94
C ILE A 180 -17.09 -25.70 8.12
N PRO A 181 -15.93 -25.22 8.61
CA PRO A 181 -15.01 -24.42 7.81
C PRO A 181 -14.44 -25.19 6.61
N ILE A 182 -14.16 -26.50 6.79
CA ILE A 182 -13.66 -27.35 5.72
C ILE A 182 -14.75 -27.58 4.66
N LYS A 183 -16.02 -27.75 5.07
CA LYS A 183 -17.16 -27.89 4.16
C LYS A 183 -17.27 -26.70 3.20
N LYS A 184 -16.90 -25.50 3.60
CA LYS A 184 -16.86 -24.32 2.73
C LYS A 184 -15.89 -24.45 1.54
N PHE A 185 -14.89 -25.31 1.62
CA PHE A 185 -13.93 -25.53 0.52
C PHE A 185 -14.51 -26.36 -0.65
N TYR A 186 -15.61 -27.06 -0.42
CA TYR A 186 -16.21 -27.89 -1.45
C TYR A 186 -17.73 -27.83 -1.57
N TYR A 187 -18.44 -27.24 -0.60
CA TYR A 187 -19.90 -27.17 -0.62
C TYR A 187 -20.41 -25.74 -0.79
N SER A 188 -21.22 -25.52 -1.80
CA SER A 188 -21.92 -24.26 -2.03
C SER A 188 -23.34 -24.32 -1.47
N ALA A 189 -23.59 -23.63 -0.38
CA ALA A 189 -24.93 -23.53 0.22
C ALA A 189 -25.94 -22.86 -0.72
N THR A 190 -25.51 -21.86 -1.50
CA THR A 190 -26.38 -21.14 -2.45
C THR A 190 -26.88 -22.04 -3.57
N ASN A 191 -26.03 -22.93 -4.08
CA ASN A 191 -26.35 -23.82 -5.17
C ASN A 191 -26.78 -25.22 -4.69
N ASN A 192 -26.65 -25.49 -3.39
CA ASN A 192 -26.88 -26.81 -2.76
C ASN A 192 -26.12 -27.93 -3.48
N LYS A 193 -24.84 -27.70 -3.80
CA LYS A 193 -24.00 -28.61 -4.58
C LYS A 193 -22.61 -28.77 -4.01
N GLU A 194 -22.06 -29.97 -4.15
CA GLU A 194 -20.66 -30.24 -3.89
C GLU A 194 -19.82 -29.97 -5.14
N VAL A 195 -18.63 -29.36 -4.94
CA VAL A 195 -17.65 -28.99 -5.97
C VAL A 195 -16.33 -29.62 -5.59
N LEU A 196 -16.22 -30.91 -5.82
CA LEU A 196 -15.06 -31.72 -5.48
C LEU A 196 -14.82 -32.85 -6.48
N SER A 197 -13.62 -33.42 -6.46
CA SER A 197 -13.32 -34.71 -7.10
C SER A 197 -12.60 -35.60 -6.09
N LYS A 198 -12.97 -36.88 -6.05
CA LYS A 198 -12.35 -37.86 -5.14
C LYS A 198 -11.00 -38.38 -5.65
N ASP A 199 -10.74 -38.27 -6.94
CA ASP A 199 -9.51 -38.76 -7.59
C ASP A 199 -9.01 -37.78 -8.64
N SER A 200 -8.23 -36.78 -8.19
CA SER A 200 -7.61 -35.79 -9.06
C SER A 200 -6.29 -35.28 -8.44
N HIS A 201 -5.54 -34.47 -9.18
CA HIS A 201 -4.30 -33.88 -8.72
C HIS A 201 -4.55 -32.48 -8.13
N CYS A 202 -3.94 -32.23 -6.98
CA CYS A 202 -3.94 -30.89 -6.37
C CYS A 202 -3.03 -29.95 -7.19
N SER A 203 -3.55 -28.78 -7.58
CA SER A 203 -2.81 -27.77 -8.37
C SER A 203 -1.61 -27.17 -7.63
N ILE A 204 -1.48 -27.38 -6.32
CA ILE A 204 -0.41 -26.81 -5.49
C ILE A 204 0.67 -27.83 -5.16
N CYS A 205 0.30 -28.98 -4.59
CA CYS A 205 1.27 -30.00 -4.16
C CYS A 205 1.42 -31.16 -5.14
N ASN A 206 0.60 -31.19 -6.18
CA ASN A 206 0.53 -32.23 -7.20
C ASN A 206 0.20 -33.65 -6.67
N ASN A 207 -0.17 -33.79 -5.40
CA ASN A 207 -0.59 -35.08 -4.84
C ASN A 207 -1.94 -35.48 -5.43
N LYS A 208 -2.06 -36.77 -5.75
CA LYS A 208 -3.30 -37.38 -6.22
C LYS A 208 -4.21 -37.72 -5.04
N GLY A 209 -5.51 -37.43 -5.15
CA GLY A 209 -6.51 -37.72 -4.14
C GLY A 209 -7.74 -36.83 -4.22
N GLU A 210 -8.42 -36.62 -3.10
CA GLU A 210 -9.56 -35.74 -3.01
C GLU A 210 -9.14 -34.27 -3.12
N VAL A 211 -9.82 -33.52 -3.97
CA VAL A 211 -9.60 -32.09 -4.22
C VAL A 211 -10.89 -31.31 -4.19
N PHE A 212 -10.83 -30.09 -3.71
CA PHE A 212 -11.91 -29.14 -3.52
C PHE A 212 -11.86 -28.02 -4.55
N GLY A 213 -12.99 -27.54 -5.01
CA GLY A 213 -13.09 -26.52 -6.05
C GLY A 213 -13.40 -25.11 -5.53
N LEU A 214 -13.71 -24.95 -4.23
CA LEU A 214 -14.04 -23.68 -3.62
C LEU A 214 -12.93 -23.15 -2.67
N ALA A 215 -11.81 -23.86 -2.59
CA ALA A 215 -10.71 -23.51 -1.69
C ALA A 215 -9.88 -22.36 -2.25
N SER A 216 -10.38 -21.13 -2.15
CA SER A 216 -9.63 -19.92 -2.47
C SER A 216 -9.70 -18.91 -1.34
N PRO A 217 -8.56 -18.52 -0.74
CA PRO A 217 -8.53 -17.57 0.36
C PRO A 217 -8.72 -16.11 -0.09
N PHE A 218 -8.66 -15.84 -1.40
CA PHE A 218 -8.80 -14.49 -1.94
C PHE A 218 -10.13 -14.29 -2.63
N ALA A 219 -10.82 -13.19 -2.30
CA ALA A 219 -12.11 -12.83 -2.84
C ALA A 219 -12.12 -12.37 -4.31
N PHE A 220 -10.97 -12.42 -5.00
CA PHE A 220 -10.93 -12.21 -6.45
C PHE A 220 -11.25 -13.48 -7.26
N TYR A 221 -11.26 -14.65 -6.63
CA TYR A 221 -11.66 -15.90 -7.27
C TYR A 221 -13.15 -16.13 -7.07
N THR A 222 -13.87 -16.42 -8.14
CA THR A 222 -15.30 -16.77 -8.10
C THR A 222 -15.64 -17.78 -9.19
N ILE A 223 -16.62 -18.62 -8.90
CA ILE A 223 -17.26 -19.53 -9.84
C ILE A 223 -18.76 -19.25 -9.95
N ASP A 224 -19.25 -18.14 -9.40
CA ASP A 224 -20.67 -17.80 -9.37
C ASP A 224 -21.23 -17.46 -10.76
N LYS A 225 -20.36 -17.11 -11.71
CA LYS A 225 -20.76 -16.81 -13.09
C LYS A 225 -20.37 -17.95 -14.03
N PRO A 226 -21.30 -18.39 -14.91
CA PRO A 226 -21.05 -19.52 -15.81
C PRO A 226 -19.77 -19.42 -16.64
N GLY A 227 -19.39 -18.21 -17.07
CA GLY A 227 -18.18 -17.98 -17.86
C GLY A 227 -16.85 -18.26 -17.13
N TYR A 228 -16.88 -18.43 -15.82
CA TYR A 228 -15.70 -18.76 -15.02
C TYR A 228 -15.59 -20.24 -14.64
N ILE A 229 -16.51 -21.09 -15.15
CA ILE A 229 -16.55 -22.51 -14.82
C ILE A 229 -15.96 -23.35 -15.95
N CYS A 230 -14.93 -24.14 -15.66
CA CYS A 230 -14.43 -25.16 -16.57
C CYS A 230 -15.43 -26.32 -16.75
N GLY A 231 -15.37 -26.99 -17.90
CA GLY A 231 -16.17 -28.18 -18.13
C GLY A 231 -17.61 -27.92 -18.54
N GLY A 232 -17.87 -26.92 -19.41
CA GLY A 232 -19.13 -26.69 -20.07
C GLY A 232 -20.20 -26.07 -19.21
N PHE A 233 -19.85 -25.13 -18.40
CA PHE A 233 -20.77 -24.37 -17.52
C PHE A 233 -21.48 -25.22 -16.45
N ASN A 234 -20.99 -26.43 -16.20
CA ASN A 234 -21.53 -27.26 -15.14
C ASN A 234 -20.84 -26.95 -13.82
N TYR A 235 -21.63 -26.46 -12.84
CA TYR A 235 -21.13 -26.06 -11.53
C TYR A 235 -20.41 -27.19 -10.80
N GLU A 236 -20.85 -28.43 -10.92
CA GLU A 236 -20.19 -29.59 -10.32
C GLU A 236 -18.78 -29.85 -10.86
N ASN A 237 -18.48 -29.36 -12.07
CA ASN A 237 -17.16 -29.43 -12.69
C ASN A 237 -16.26 -28.24 -12.33
N ALA A 238 -16.72 -27.26 -11.56
CA ALA A 238 -15.97 -26.07 -11.23
C ALA A 238 -14.68 -26.37 -10.43
N TRP A 239 -14.58 -27.54 -9.79
CA TRP A 239 -13.34 -27.99 -9.16
C TRP A 239 -12.17 -28.06 -10.15
N LYS A 240 -12.42 -28.24 -11.45
CA LYS A 240 -11.38 -28.26 -12.50
C LYS A 240 -10.71 -26.91 -12.72
N ASN A 241 -11.31 -25.82 -12.25
CA ASN A 241 -10.70 -24.49 -12.34
C ASN A 241 -9.43 -24.40 -11.49
N TYR A 242 -9.54 -24.84 -10.24
CA TYR A 242 -8.44 -24.76 -9.27
C TYR A 242 -8.59 -25.85 -8.19
N PRO A 243 -8.25 -27.11 -8.52
CA PRO A 243 -8.38 -28.23 -7.60
C PRO A 243 -7.33 -28.14 -6.48
N VAL A 244 -7.77 -28.14 -5.22
CA VAL A 244 -6.89 -28.01 -4.05
C VAL A 244 -7.24 -29.08 -3.02
N CYS A 245 -6.25 -29.84 -2.53
CA CYS A 245 -6.48 -30.82 -1.47
C CYS A 245 -6.71 -30.14 -0.12
N LYS A 246 -7.31 -30.86 0.83
CA LYS A 246 -7.66 -30.36 2.17
C LYS A 246 -6.49 -29.66 2.86
N GLN A 247 -5.32 -30.29 2.90
CA GLN A 247 -4.13 -29.74 3.57
C GLN A 247 -3.68 -28.43 2.94
N CYS A 248 -3.59 -28.37 1.61
CA CYS A 248 -3.23 -27.14 0.92
C CYS A 248 -4.29 -26.04 1.10
N ALA A 249 -5.57 -26.37 1.17
CA ALA A 249 -6.64 -25.39 1.43
C ALA A 249 -6.47 -24.75 2.82
N ILE A 250 -6.21 -25.53 3.85
CA ILE A 250 -5.94 -25.05 5.21
C ILE A 250 -4.67 -24.17 5.23
N GLU A 251 -3.57 -24.63 4.60
CA GLU A 251 -2.33 -23.88 4.52
C GLU A 251 -2.51 -22.56 3.76
N LEU A 252 -3.33 -22.52 2.72
CA LEU A 252 -3.67 -21.27 2.00
C LEU A 252 -4.42 -20.27 2.88
N GLU A 253 -5.41 -20.72 3.66
CA GLU A 253 -6.15 -19.85 4.59
C GLU A 253 -5.21 -19.27 5.66
N LEU A 254 -4.34 -20.09 6.23
CA LEU A 254 -3.33 -19.62 7.19
C LEU A 254 -2.34 -18.64 6.58
N GLY A 255 -1.91 -18.89 5.35
CA GLY A 255 -1.02 -18.00 4.62
C GLY A 255 -1.67 -16.65 4.34
N LYS A 256 -2.93 -16.65 3.91
CA LYS A 256 -3.70 -15.42 3.69
C LYS A 256 -3.90 -14.64 4.98
N ALA A 257 -4.28 -15.31 6.07
CA ALA A 257 -4.42 -14.68 7.38
C ALA A 257 -3.09 -14.04 7.83
N TYR A 258 -1.96 -14.68 7.58
CA TYR A 258 -0.64 -14.12 7.89
C TYR A 258 -0.31 -12.89 7.02
N LEU A 259 -0.65 -12.93 5.73
CA LEU A 259 -0.49 -11.77 4.84
C LEU A 259 -1.35 -10.59 5.31
N ASP A 260 -2.60 -10.82 5.66
CA ASP A 260 -3.51 -9.78 6.17
C ASP A 260 -2.98 -9.11 7.44
N GLU A 261 -2.46 -9.92 8.36
CA GLU A 261 -2.01 -9.44 9.66
C GLU A 261 -0.64 -8.75 9.60
N HIS A 262 0.30 -9.28 8.81
CA HIS A 262 1.71 -8.91 8.91
C HIS A 262 2.34 -8.36 7.63
N LEU A 263 1.84 -8.71 6.45
CA LEU A 263 2.47 -8.40 5.17
C LEU A 263 1.53 -7.61 4.23
N THR A 264 0.47 -7.02 4.77
CA THR A 264 -0.31 -5.99 4.09
C THR A 264 0.28 -4.64 4.42
N LEU A 265 0.86 -4.03 3.39
CA LEU A 265 1.58 -2.77 3.49
C LEU A 265 0.86 -1.69 2.66
N SER A 266 1.24 -0.43 2.87
CA SER A 266 0.78 0.70 2.07
C SER A 266 1.93 1.27 1.28
N PHE A 267 1.68 1.63 0.03
CA PHE A 267 2.63 2.31 -0.83
C PHE A 267 1.95 3.53 -1.44
N TYR A 268 2.26 4.70 -0.91
CA TYR A 268 1.65 5.99 -1.29
C TYR A 268 0.12 5.94 -1.32
N GLY A 269 -0.47 5.41 -0.24
CA GLY A 269 -1.92 5.30 -0.07
C GLY A 269 -2.59 4.10 -0.77
N ARG A 270 -1.83 3.25 -1.43
CA ARG A 270 -2.32 2.03 -2.09
C ARG A 270 -1.92 0.80 -1.31
N LYS A 271 -2.89 -0.03 -0.93
CA LYS A 271 -2.61 -1.28 -0.24
C LYS A 271 -1.99 -2.31 -1.18
N PHE A 272 -1.04 -3.08 -0.67
CA PHE A 272 -0.51 -4.24 -1.38
C PHE A 272 -0.12 -5.36 -0.41
N TYR A 273 -0.16 -6.59 -0.91
CA TYR A 273 0.45 -7.72 -0.25
C TYR A 273 1.91 -7.84 -0.68
N LEU A 274 2.82 -7.90 0.29
CA LEU A 274 4.21 -8.27 0.08
C LEU A 274 4.32 -9.79 0.27
N ILE A 275 4.52 -10.52 -0.83
CA ILE A 275 4.57 -11.99 -0.82
C ILE A 275 6.01 -12.43 -1.06
N PRO A 276 6.74 -12.89 -0.03
CA PRO A 276 8.09 -13.42 -0.19
C PRO A 276 8.05 -14.80 -0.87
N ASN A 277 8.88 -14.97 -1.90
CA ASN A 277 9.11 -16.22 -2.61
C ASN A 277 10.54 -16.67 -2.33
N VAL A 278 10.72 -17.68 -1.48
CA VAL A 278 12.05 -18.17 -1.08
C VAL A 278 12.50 -19.27 -2.04
N ILE A 279 13.68 -19.09 -2.60
CA ILE A 279 14.28 -20.05 -3.52
C ILE A 279 14.76 -21.30 -2.75
N TYR A 280 15.26 -21.11 -1.51
CA TYR A 280 15.69 -22.17 -0.61
C TYR A 280 14.86 -22.19 0.66
N SER A 281 14.26 -23.33 1.01
CA SER A 281 13.20 -23.46 2.03
C SER A 281 13.58 -23.09 3.47
N ASN A 282 14.86 -23.05 3.83
CA ASN A 282 15.29 -22.84 5.22
C ASN A 282 15.25 -21.40 5.68
N ASP A 283 15.12 -20.43 4.79
CA ASP A 283 15.20 -19.00 5.12
C ASP A 283 13.83 -18.34 5.37
N LEU A 284 12.73 -18.95 4.90
CA LEU A 284 11.39 -18.36 5.03
C LEU A 284 11.02 -18.04 6.50
N ASN A 285 11.34 -18.93 7.43
CA ASN A 285 11.04 -18.78 8.85
C ASN A 285 11.73 -17.55 9.46
N LYS A 286 13.00 -17.31 9.11
CA LYS A 286 13.78 -16.16 9.58
C LYS A 286 13.23 -14.87 9.00
N ILE A 287 12.90 -14.88 7.72
CA ILE A 287 12.37 -13.73 6.98
C ILE A 287 10.99 -13.32 7.53
N LEU A 288 10.08 -14.29 7.72
CA LEU A 288 8.75 -14.00 8.25
C LEU A 288 8.80 -13.44 9.69
N LYS A 289 9.68 -14.00 10.55
CA LYS A 289 9.89 -13.47 11.91
C LYS A 289 10.46 -12.06 11.88
N LYS A 290 11.46 -11.80 11.02
CA LYS A 290 12.06 -10.48 10.83
C LYS A 290 11.02 -9.46 10.39
N TYR A 291 10.22 -9.77 9.37
CA TYR A 291 9.21 -8.84 8.84
C TYR A 291 8.07 -8.59 9.82
N LYS A 292 7.60 -9.63 10.53
CA LYS A 292 6.62 -9.46 11.60
C LYS A 292 7.08 -8.44 12.64
N SER A 293 8.35 -8.52 13.08
CA SER A 293 8.90 -7.60 14.09
C SER A 293 9.14 -6.18 13.53
N THR A 294 9.56 -6.08 12.27
CA THR A 294 9.92 -4.82 11.63
C THR A 294 8.69 -4.00 11.26
N PHE A 295 7.71 -4.60 10.56
CA PHE A 295 6.51 -3.89 10.11
C PHE A 295 5.49 -3.63 11.22
N ARG A 296 5.49 -4.42 12.32
CA ARG A 296 4.65 -4.15 13.49
C ARG A 296 5.04 -2.86 14.21
N LYS A 297 6.33 -2.60 14.37
CA LYS A 297 6.83 -1.37 15.02
C LYS A 297 6.43 -0.09 14.27
N ASP A 298 6.16 -0.18 12.97
CA ASP A 298 5.77 0.97 12.15
C ASP A 298 4.26 1.22 12.15
N LYS A 299 3.43 0.23 12.50
CA LYS A 299 1.97 0.41 12.68
C LYS A 299 1.63 1.22 13.95
N ASP A 300 2.47 1.11 14.98
CA ASP A 300 2.23 1.74 16.29
C ASP A 300 2.67 3.21 16.36
N LYS A 301 3.42 3.71 15.37
CA LYS A 301 3.83 5.12 15.30
C LYS A 301 2.79 5.96 14.57
N LYS A 302 2.15 6.90 15.31
CA LYS A 302 1.25 7.90 14.73
C LYS A 302 1.96 8.70 13.62
N ALA A 303 1.34 8.72 12.46
CA ALA A 303 1.37 9.69 11.35
C ALA A 303 2.60 10.62 11.17
N GLU A 304 3.83 10.19 11.41
CA GLU A 304 4.99 10.89 10.90
C GLU A 304 5.24 10.49 9.45
N ASN A 305 5.05 11.47 8.57
CA ASN A 305 5.36 11.46 7.13
C ASN A 305 5.24 10.10 6.41
N MET A 306 4.10 9.88 5.74
CA MET A 306 3.86 8.67 4.91
C MET A 306 5.03 8.40 3.95
N ALA A 307 5.62 9.43 3.35
CA ALA A 307 6.77 9.29 2.43
C ALA A 307 8.00 8.61 3.07
N LYS A 308 8.29 8.88 4.35
CA LYS A 308 9.40 8.21 5.07
C LYS A 308 9.14 6.72 5.32
N ARG A 309 7.87 6.29 5.34
CA ARG A 309 7.53 4.87 5.55
C ARG A 309 7.72 4.03 4.29
N GLU A 310 7.34 4.58 3.15
CA GLU A 310 7.49 3.88 1.87
C GLU A 310 8.95 3.74 1.45
N ASP A 311 9.76 4.79 1.64
CA ASP A 311 11.21 4.72 1.42
C ASP A 311 11.85 3.67 2.34
N LYS A 312 11.36 3.54 3.58
CA LYS A 312 11.82 2.52 4.52
C LYS A 312 11.50 1.09 4.10
N ILE A 313 10.36 0.86 3.44
CA ILE A 313 10.04 -0.46 2.88
C ILE A 313 11.10 -0.83 1.83
N ILE A 314 11.41 0.08 0.91
CA ILE A 314 12.44 -0.12 -0.11
C ILE A 314 13.81 -0.38 0.54
N GLU A 315 14.18 0.39 1.56
CA GLU A 315 15.42 0.20 2.34
C GLU A 315 15.48 -1.19 2.99
N ILE A 316 14.39 -1.65 3.62
CA ILE A 316 14.33 -2.97 4.28
C ILE A 316 14.52 -4.08 3.26
N LEU A 317 13.82 -4.00 2.13
CA LEU A 317 13.89 -5.01 1.07
C LEU A 317 15.25 -5.01 0.36
N SER A 318 15.94 -3.87 0.29
CA SER A 318 17.27 -3.73 -0.31
C SER A 318 18.38 -4.45 0.45
N LYS A 319 18.16 -4.74 1.74
CA LYS A 319 19.12 -5.41 2.63
C LYS A 319 19.04 -6.94 2.60
N GLU A 320 18.09 -7.50 1.85
CA GLU A 320 17.97 -8.95 1.68
C GLU A 320 18.93 -9.45 0.59
N GLU A 321 19.26 -10.73 0.66
CA GLU A 321 20.06 -11.42 -0.35
C GLU A 321 19.18 -11.91 -1.51
N ASN A 322 19.75 -12.14 -2.70
CA ASN A 322 19.02 -12.63 -3.88
C ASN A 322 18.65 -14.13 -3.82
N ASN A 323 18.58 -14.72 -2.62
CA ASN A 323 18.01 -16.05 -2.36
C ASN A 323 16.47 -16.01 -2.18
N ILE A 324 15.89 -14.82 -2.23
CA ILE A 324 14.47 -14.53 -2.12
C ILE A 324 14.04 -13.60 -3.26
N THR A 325 12.80 -13.73 -3.71
CA THR A 325 12.12 -12.72 -4.52
C THR A 325 10.84 -12.27 -3.83
N PHE A 326 10.27 -11.18 -4.30
CA PHE A 326 9.03 -10.62 -3.77
C PHE A 326 8.00 -10.45 -4.87
N ASP A 327 6.77 -10.86 -4.60
CA ASP A 327 5.63 -10.41 -5.38
C ASP A 327 4.95 -9.24 -4.64
N LEU A 328 4.70 -8.15 -5.35
CA LEU A 328 3.97 -7.00 -4.86
C LEU A 328 2.58 -7.00 -5.52
N MET A 329 1.58 -7.46 -4.80
CA MET A 329 0.20 -7.52 -5.31
C MET A 329 -0.61 -6.35 -4.77
N PHE A 330 -0.75 -5.29 -5.57
CA PHE A 330 -1.58 -4.13 -5.25
C PHE A 330 -3.05 -4.48 -5.36
N ILE A 331 -3.81 -4.12 -4.34
CA ILE A 331 -5.19 -4.53 -4.16
C ILE A 331 -6.12 -3.35 -3.85
N GLU A 332 -7.38 -3.51 -4.23
CA GLU A 332 -8.49 -2.66 -3.83
C GLU A 332 -9.63 -3.51 -3.30
N GLU A 333 -10.08 -3.19 -2.10
CA GLU A 333 -11.22 -3.87 -1.46
C GLU A 333 -12.49 -3.08 -1.73
N ASN A 334 -13.45 -3.71 -2.43
CA ASN A 334 -14.78 -3.15 -2.71
C ASN A 334 -15.86 -4.04 -2.12
N ASN A 335 -16.37 -3.70 -0.93
CA ASN A 335 -17.31 -4.53 -0.16
C ASN A 335 -16.76 -5.95 0.07
N ALA A 336 -17.38 -6.97 -0.56
CA ALA A 336 -16.94 -8.35 -0.44
C ALA A 336 -15.96 -8.80 -1.56
N ALA A 337 -15.64 -7.93 -2.52
CA ALA A 337 -14.76 -8.25 -3.63
C ALA A 337 -13.36 -7.67 -3.41
N LEU A 338 -12.34 -8.41 -3.83
CA LEU A 338 -10.96 -8.00 -3.87
C LEU A 338 -10.53 -7.86 -5.33
N ASN A 339 -10.17 -6.65 -5.75
CA ASN A 339 -9.64 -6.38 -7.08
C ASN A 339 -8.11 -6.36 -7.04
N ILE A 340 -7.47 -7.04 -7.98
CA ILE A 340 -6.03 -6.89 -8.21
C ILE A 340 -5.83 -5.72 -9.16
N LEU A 341 -5.17 -4.67 -8.68
CA LEU A 341 -4.86 -3.49 -9.49
C LEU A 341 -3.56 -3.69 -10.28
N LEU A 342 -2.57 -4.33 -9.67
CA LEU A 342 -1.27 -4.62 -10.25
C LEU A 342 -0.64 -5.79 -9.50
N ASN A 343 0.09 -6.65 -10.21
CA ASN A 343 0.87 -7.72 -9.60
C ASN A 343 2.28 -7.77 -10.22
N ILE A 344 3.26 -7.18 -9.53
CA ILE A 344 4.67 -7.21 -9.91
C ILE A 344 5.28 -8.44 -9.29
N LYS A 345 5.73 -9.38 -10.13
CA LYS A 345 6.23 -10.68 -9.69
C LYS A 345 7.74 -10.78 -9.73
N ASP A 346 8.27 -11.66 -8.88
CA ASP A 346 9.66 -12.09 -8.88
C ASP A 346 10.67 -10.94 -8.80
N VAL A 347 10.38 -9.93 -7.96
CA VAL A 347 11.27 -8.79 -7.76
C VAL A 347 12.42 -9.20 -6.83
N TYR A 348 13.65 -9.09 -7.33
CA TYR A 348 14.85 -9.39 -6.55
C TYR A 348 15.22 -8.24 -5.58
N PRO A 349 15.80 -8.54 -4.41
CA PRO A 349 16.36 -7.54 -3.50
C PRO A 349 17.34 -6.57 -4.18
N SER A 350 18.13 -7.04 -5.12
CA SER A 350 19.05 -6.20 -5.91
C SER A 350 18.33 -5.08 -6.69
N THR A 351 17.07 -5.27 -7.08
CA THR A 351 16.26 -4.21 -7.69
C THR A 351 15.95 -3.11 -6.68
N PHE A 352 15.51 -3.48 -5.48
CA PHE A 352 15.27 -2.50 -4.41
C PHE A 352 16.57 -1.83 -3.97
N LYS A 353 17.68 -2.56 -3.95
CA LYS A 353 19.01 -2.03 -3.65
C LYS A 353 19.40 -0.95 -4.65
N LYS A 354 19.26 -1.22 -5.95
CA LYS A 354 19.52 -0.23 -6.99
C LYS A 354 18.64 1.01 -6.85
N ILE A 355 17.34 0.83 -6.57
CA ILE A 355 16.38 1.92 -6.33
C ILE A 355 16.82 2.75 -5.13
N TYR A 356 17.13 2.11 -4.00
CA TYR A 356 17.52 2.76 -2.75
C TYR A 356 18.87 3.50 -2.88
N GLU A 357 19.91 2.83 -3.38
CA GLU A 357 21.23 3.43 -3.57
C GLU A 357 21.18 4.63 -4.51
N THR A 358 20.43 4.55 -5.61
CA THR A 358 20.24 5.68 -6.53
C THR A 358 19.54 6.87 -5.84
N LEU A 359 18.57 6.62 -4.95
CA LEU A 359 17.94 7.69 -4.17
C LEU A 359 18.92 8.33 -3.19
N GLU A 360 19.70 7.52 -2.49
CA GLU A 360 20.70 8.02 -1.52
C GLU A 360 21.83 8.78 -2.23
N ASP A 361 22.31 8.30 -3.37
CA ASP A 361 23.31 9.02 -4.18
C ASP A 361 22.82 10.43 -4.54
N ILE A 362 21.56 10.55 -4.97
CA ILE A 362 20.97 11.85 -5.33
C ILE A 362 20.81 12.75 -4.10
N LYS A 363 20.38 12.22 -2.97
CA LYS A 363 20.24 12.98 -1.71
C LYS A 363 21.58 13.51 -1.23
N ASN A 364 22.65 12.73 -1.41
CA ASN A 364 24.01 13.09 -0.99
C ASN A 364 24.69 14.08 -1.95
N MET A 365 24.11 14.39 -3.11
CA MET A 365 24.63 15.45 -3.97
C MET A 365 24.47 16.80 -3.29
N ASN A 366 25.55 17.59 -3.20
CA ASN A 366 25.55 18.90 -2.54
C ASN A 366 24.47 19.86 -3.08
N PHE A 367 24.09 19.70 -4.32
CA PHE A 367 23.02 20.47 -4.94
C PHE A 367 21.65 20.23 -4.26
N PHE A 368 21.44 19.05 -3.67
CA PHE A 368 20.19 18.62 -3.06
C PHE A 368 20.28 18.41 -1.54
N SER A 369 21.43 18.70 -0.93
CA SER A 369 21.73 18.38 0.48
C SER A 369 20.72 18.92 1.51
N HIS A 370 19.95 19.96 1.15
CA HIS A 370 18.93 20.56 2.01
C HIS A 370 17.49 20.16 1.61
N MET A 371 17.33 19.16 0.71
CA MET A 371 16.07 18.84 0.04
C MET A 371 15.72 17.34 0.10
N ASP A 372 15.91 16.71 1.24
CA ASP A 372 15.69 15.26 1.48
C ASP A 372 14.34 14.72 0.97
N TYR A 373 13.33 15.58 0.87
CA TYR A 373 11.98 15.23 0.45
C TYR A 373 11.73 15.32 -1.07
N LEU A 374 12.69 15.84 -1.85
CA LEU A 374 12.49 16.06 -3.29
C LEU A 374 12.57 14.78 -4.11
N VAL A 375 13.29 13.79 -3.62
CA VAL A 375 13.58 12.57 -4.38
C VAL A 375 12.93 11.38 -3.74
N ASN A 376 11.73 11.03 -4.16
CA ASN A 376 11.10 9.75 -3.87
C ASN A 376 9.99 9.45 -4.90
N LEU A 377 9.46 8.24 -4.86
CA LEU A 377 8.37 7.85 -5.75
C LEU A 377 7.04 8.56 -5.43
N GLY A 378 6.96 9.26 -4.31
CA GLY A 378 5.81 10.10 -3.94
C GLY A 378 5.53 11.23 -4.93
N TYR A 379 6.52 11.64 -5.71
CA TYR A 379 6.30 12.60 -6.79
C TYR A 379 5.27 12.10 -7.81
N LEU A 380 5.16 10.79 -8.03
CA LEU A 380 4.12 10.20 -8.86
C LEU A 380 2.71 10.52 -8.37
N ASN A 381 2.49 10.63 -7.04
CA ASN A 381 1.21 11.09 -6.52
C ASN A 381 0.92 12.55 -6.87
N ILE A 382 1.94 13.40 -6.92
CA ILE A 382 1.78 14.79 -7.34
C ILE A 382 1.40 14.86 -8.82
N LEU A 383 2.03 14.03 -9.66
CA LEU A 383 1.74 13.98 -11.09
C LEU A 383 0.36 13.39 -11.41
N PHE A 384 -0.06 12.36 -10.66
CA PHE A 384 -1.24 11.54 -10.97
C PHE A 384 -2.31 11.59 -9.86
N ASN A 385 -2.48 12.71 -9.17
CA ASN A 385 -3.37 12.85 -8.03
C ASN A 385 -4.87 12.92 -8.39
N CYS A 386 -5.24 13.09 -9.66
CA CYS A 386 -6.64 13.12 -10.06
C CYS A 386 -7.17 11.71 -10.38
N LYS A 387 -8.49 11.51 -10.22
CA LYS A 387 -9.14 10.22 -10.46
C LYS A 387 -8.88 9.67 -11.86
N GLU A 388 -8.79 10.53 -12.86
CA GLU A 388 -8.59 10.17 -14.25
C GLU A 388 -7.22 9.55 -14.51
N TYR A 389 -6.17 10.04 -13.83
CA TYR A 389 -4.78 9.62 -14.05
C TYR A 389 -4.24 8.66 -12.97
N ASN A 390 -5.04 8.33 -11.96
CA ASN A 390 -4.61 7.48 -10.84
C ASN A 390 -4.04 6.11 -11.29
N LYS A 391 -4.57 5.55 -12.38
CA LYS A 391 -4.06 4.30 -12.99
C LYS A 391 -2.60 4.41 -13.42
N TYR A 392 -2.16 5.57 -13.88
CA TYR A 392 -0.79 5.77 -14.38
C TYR A 392 0.27 5.71 -13.28
N PHE A 393 -0.12 5.96 -12.02
CA PHE A 393 0.79 5.76 -10.90
C PHE A 393 1.30 4.31 -10.84
N LEU A 394 0.40 3.34 -10.87
CA LEU A 394 0.76 1.93 -10.82
C LEU A 394 1.49 1.47 -12.09
N ASP A 395 1.12 1.99 -13.25
CA ASP A 395 1.81 1.70 -14.52
C ASP A 395 3.29 2.14 -14.48
N ILE A 396 3.58 3.30 -13.87
CA ILE A 396 4.96 3.79 -13.72
C ILE A 396 5.69 3.01 -12.64
N VAL A 397 5.03 2.71 -11.50
CA VAL A 397 5.62 1.88 -10.43
C VAL A 397 6.01 0.50 -10.96
N ASP A 398 5.14 -0.14 -11.76
CA ASP A 398 5.45 -1.42 -12.42
C ASP A 398 6.72 -1.33 -13.28
N LYS A 399 6.88 -0.24 -14.04
CA LYS A 399 8.06 -0.03 -14.87
C LYS A 399 9.32 0.25 -14.05
N ILE A 400 9.20 0.96 -12.93
CA ILE A 400 10.35 1.27 -12.06
C ILE A 400 10.83 0.02 -11.32
N ILE A 401 9.91 -0.71 -10.67
CA ILE A 401 10.25 -1.91 -9.88
C ILE A 401 10.46 -3.13 -10.80
N GLY A 402 9.63 -3.26 -11.83
CA GLY A 402 9.72 -4.34 -12.81
C GLY A 402 10.81 -4.12 -13.88
N LYS A 403 10.70 -4.85 -14.97
CA LYS A 403 11.66 -4.79 -16.10
C LYS A 403 11.25 -3.79 -17.21
N GLY A 404 10.17 -3.04 -17.01
CA GLY A 404 9.62 -2.12 -17.99
C GLY A 404 10.45 -0.86 -18.17
N LYS A 405 10.18 -0.15 -19.27
CA LYS A 405 10.74 1.17 -19.59
C LYS A 405 9.61 2.19 -19.72
N ILE A 406 9.91 3.44 -19.39
CA ILE A 406 8.98 4.57 -19.43
C ILE A 406 9.22 5.37 -20.70
N GLU A 407 8.15 5.69 -21.42
CA GLU A 407 8.23 6.63 -22.55
C GLU A 407 8.37 8.05 -22.00
N TYR A 408 9.47 8.72 -22.30
CA TYR A 408 9.70 10.10 -21.87
C TYR A 408 8.56 11.03 -22.34
N LYS A 409 8.12 10.87 -23.60
CA LYS A 409 7.03 11.66 -24.20
C LYS A 409 5.69 11.45 -23.51
N PHE A 410 5.51 10.32 -22.81
CA PHE A 410 4.32 10.09 -21.99
C PHE A 410 4.39 10.87 -20.67
N LEU A 411 5.55 10.89 -20.01
CA LEU A 411 5.71 11.45 -18.67
C LEU A 411 5.80 12.99 -18.66
N ILE A 412 6.53 13.57 -19.63
CA ILE A 412 6.86 15.00 -19.65
C ILE A 412 5.63 15.94 -19.70
N PRO A 413 4.50 15.63 -20.36
CA PRO A 413 3.31 16.48 -20.31
C PRO A 413 2.72 16.66 -18.90
N PHE A 414 2.75 15.61 -18.06
CA PHE A 414 2.27 15.69 -16.68
C PHE A 414 3.20 16.56 -15.82
N ILE A 415 4.51 16.41 -16.01
CA ILE A 415 5.52 17.27 -15.37
C ILE A 415 5.31 18.72 -15.79
N ASN A 416 5.17 19.01 -17.07
CA ASN A 416 4.96 20.34 -17.60
C ASN A 416 3.67 20.99 -17.06
N SER A 417 2.61 20.19 -16.88
CA SER A 417 1.36 20.68 -16.27
C SER A 417 1.60 21.19 -14.85
N LYS A 418 2.41 20.48 -14.05
CA LYS A 418 2.75 20.92 -12.70
C LYS A 418 3.68 22.12 -12.66
N LEU A 419 4.63 22.21 -13.58
CA LEU A 419 5.49 23.39 -13.72
C LEU A 419 4.68 24.65 -14.08
N LYS A 420 3.75 24.52 -15.03
CA LYS A 420 2.86 25.62 -15.43
C LYS A 420 1.95 26.03 -14.30
N GLU A 421 1.35 25.08 -13.60
CA GLU A 421 0.50 25.35 -12.43
C GLU A 421 1.27 26.14 -11.35
N ALA A 422 2.47 25.70 -10.99
CA ALA A 422 3.30 26.37 -10.00
C ALA A 422 3.77 27.75 -10.46
N PHE A 423 4.12 27.91 -11.77
CA PHE A 423 4.49 29.19 -12.33
C PHE A 423 3.34 30.21 -12.29
N ILE A 424 2.13 29.81 -12.68
CA ILE A 424 0.95 30.67 -12.67
C ILE A 424 0.60 31.13 -11.23
N LYS A 425 0.75 30.23 -10.25
CA LYS A 425 0.56 30.59 -8.83
C LYS A 425 1.60 31.60 -8.36
N GLU A 426 2.89 31.46 -8.76
CA GLU A 426 3.93 32.45 -8.46
C GLU A 426 3.64 33.81 -9.14
N GLU A 427 3.16 33.80 -10.40
CA GLU A 427 2.79 35.02 -11.12
C GLU A 427 1.67 35.80 -10.44
N LYS A 428 0.72 35.09 -9.78
CA LYS A 428 -0.44 35.66 -9.09
C LYS A 428 -0.23 35.89 -7.60
N ASP A 429 0.94 35.56 -7.06
CA ASP A 429 1.23 35.51 -5.62
C ASP A 429 0.25 34.61 -4.82
N GLU A 430 -0.28 33.55 -5.46
CA GLU A 430 -1.21 32.58 -4.87
C GLU A 430 -0.45 31.39 -4.26
N PHE A 431 0.07 31.53 -3.05
CA PHE A 431 0.75 30.43 -2.37
C PHE A 431 -0.16 29.68 -1.39
N VAL A 432 -0.23 28.37 -1.53
CA VAL A 432 -0.93 27.49 -0.60
C VAL A 432 0.12 26.75 0.25
N LYS A 433 -0.02 26.85 1.58
CA LYS A 433 0.89 26.16 2.50
C LYS A 433 0.84 24.64 2.27
N GLY A 434 1.98 24.04 1.98
CA GLY A 434 2.13 22.60 1.73
C GLY A 434 2.12 22.19 0.25
N GLU A 435 1.91 23.14 -0.67
CA GLU A 435 2.11 22.94 -2.10
C GLU A 435 3.52 23.38 -2.53
N ASP A 436 4.00 22.80 -3.64
CA ASP A 436 5.27 23.20 -4.23
C ASP A 436 5.17 24.61 -4.83
N ASN A 437 6.10 25.49 -4.47
CA ASN A 437 6.33 26.71 -5.22
C ASN A 437 7.02 26.38 -6.56
N TYR A 438 7.16 27.35 -7.45
CA TYR A 438 7.73 27.12 -8.79
C TYR A 438 9.18 26.61 -8.75
N PHE A 439 10.00 27.11 -7.80
CA PHE A 439 11.36 26.62 -7.60
C PHE A 439 11.37 25.15 -7.18
N THR A 440 10.59 24.78 -6.15
CA THR A 440 10.51 23.41 -5.64
C THR A 440 9.93 22.45 -6.69
N ALA A 441 8.89 22.87 -7.40
CA ALA A 441 8.30 22.08 -8.48
C ALA A 441 9.31 21.80 -9.61
N THR A 442 10.11 22.80 -9.96
CA THR A 442 11.15 22.66 -11.00
C THR A 442 12.25 21.69 -10.56
N LEU A 443 12.78 21.84 -9.37
CA LEU A 443 13.83 20.96 -8.86
C LEU A 443 13.34 19.53 -8.69
N ARG A 444 12.12 19.35 -8.19
CA ARG A 444 11.50 18.03 -8.04
C ARG A 444 11.32 17.34 -9.38
N ALA A 445 10.86 18.07 -10.40
CA ALA A 445 10.72 17.56 -11.76
C ALA A 445 12.08 17.12 -12.33
N TYR A 446 13.10 17.98 -12.21
CA TYR A 446 14.45 17.68 -12.67
C TYR A 446 15.05 16.49 -11.98
N THR A 447 15.00 16.47 -10.65
CA THR A 447 15.54 15.39 -9.83
C THR A 447 14.86 14.05 -10.13
N PHE A 448 13.54 14.05 -10.36
CA PHE A 448 12.80 12.84 -10.68
C PHE A 448 13.16 12.30 -12.08
N ILE A 449 13.29 13.16 -13.07
CA ILE A 449 13.75 12.76 -14.41
C ILE A 449 15.18 12.20 -14.30
N TYR A 450 16.05 12.86 -13.55
CA TYR A 450 17.42 12.40 -13.32
C TYR A 450 17.46 11.04 -12.63
N TYR A 451 16.64 10.84 -11.62
CA TYR A 451 16.48 9.56 -10.93
C TYR A 451 16.08 8.42 -11.89
N LEU A 452 15.07 8.64 -12.72
CA LEU A 452 14.66 7.66 -13.72
C LEU A 452 15.75 7.37 -14.75
N TYR A 453 16.55 8.37 -15.04
CA TYR A 453 17.71 8.27 -15.91
C TYR A 453 18.78 7.35 -15.32
N LYS A 454 19.21 7.62 -14.10
CA LYS A 454 20.17 6.80 -13.33
C LYS A 454 19.72 5.35 -13.19
N LEU A 455 18.43 5.12 -13.03
CA LEU A 455 17.83 3.79 -12.98
C LEU A 455 17.75 3.12 -14.35
N ASP A 456 18.12 3.81 -15.44
CA ASP A 456 17.95 3.34 -16.81
C ASP A 456 16.49 2.95 -17.13
N LYS A 457 15.53 3.82 -16.77
CA LYS A 457 14.10 3.54 -16.94
C LYS A 457 13.46 4.19 -18.14
N PHE A 458 14.16 5.04 -18.91
CA PHE A 458 13.62 5.60 -20.15
C PHE A 458 13.84 4.68 -21.35
N LYS A 459 12.83 4.61 -22.25
CA LYS A 459 12.89 3.93 -23.53
C LYS A 459 13.54 4.84 -24.58
N ASN A 460 14.41 4.28 -25.43
CA ASN A 460 15.04 4.96 -26.57
C ASN A 460 15.87 6.21 -26.23
N LYS A 461 16.32 6.37 -24.99
CA LYS A 461 17.43 7.25 -24.68
C LYS A 461 18.66 6.37 -24.44
N GLY A 462 19.17 5.79 -25.52
CA GLY A 462 20.52 5.26 -25.56
C GLY A 462 21.46 6.43 -25.40
N ILE A 463 21.90 6.66 -24.19
CA ILE A 463 23.05 7.50 -23.93
C ILE A 463 24.21 6.52 -23.84
N GLU A 464 24.78 6.22 -24.99
CA GLU A 464 26.14 5.72 -25.06
C GLU A 464 27.03 6.79 -24.42
N GLY A 465 27.64 6.45 -23.28
CA GLY A 465 28.61 7.32 -22.62
C GLY A 465 28.15 8.07 -21.36
N VAL A 466 27.05 7.67 -20.70
CA VAL A 466 26.74 8.17 -19.34
C VAL A 466 27.33 7.23 -18.30
N GLU A 467 28.64 7.06 -18.29
CA GLU A 467 29.29 6.32 -17.21
C GLU A 467 29.43 7.15 -15.93
N ASP A 468 29.46 8.48 -16.00
CA ASP A 468 29.55 9.35 -14.83
C ASP A 468 28.86 10.69 -15.05
N MET A 469 27.55 10.77 -14.75
CA MET A 469 26.99 12.07 -14.36
C MET A 469 27.32 12.29 -12.87
N THR A 470 28.57 12.48 -12.57
CA THR A 470 28.99 13.08 -11.32
C THR A 470 28.53 14.53 -11.35
N PHE A 471 27.49 14.85 -10.58
CA PHE A 471 27.30 16.20 -10.10
C PHE A 471 28.42 16.45 -9.08
N GLU A 472 29.66 16.52 -9.55
CA GLU A 472 30.74 17.03 -8.74
C GLU A 472 30.40 18.43 -8.29
N MET A 473 30.74 18.72 -7.05
CA MET A 473 30.57 20.04 -6.45
C MET A 473 31.10 21.09 -7.41
N TRP A 474 30.17 21.83 -7.97
CA TRP A 474 30.50 22.94 -8.81
C TRP A 474 30.91 24.12 -7.92
N LYS A 475 32.22 24.37 -7.83
CA LYS A 475 32.77 25.54 -7.13
C LYS A 475 32.97 26.62 -8.16
N LEU A 476 32.24 27.72 -8.00
CA LEU A 476 32.36 28.92 -8.84
C LEU A 476 33.76 29.55 -8.80
N GLU A 477 34.52 29.24 -7.77
CA GLU A 477 35.84 29.82 -7.49
C GLU A 477 36.93 29.43 -8.51
N ASP A 478 36.71 28.37 -9.29
CA ASP A 478 37.66 27.80 -10.24
C ASP A 478 37.54 28.34 -11.68
N PHE A 479 36.64 29.32 -11.94
CA PHE A 479 36.34 29.80 -13.28
C PHE A 479 36.70 31.25 -13.51
N ASN A 480 37.31 31.53 -14.68
CA ASN A 480 37.76 32.88 -15.06
C ASN A 480 36.68 33.68 -15.81
N SER A 481 35.67 32.99 -16.38
CA SER A 481 34.59 33.63 -17.11
C SER A 481 33.25 32.94 -16.87
N LYS A 482 32.16 33.64 -17.16
CA LYS A 482 30.81 33.05 -17.09
C LYS A 482 30.61 31.99 -18.15
N GLU A 483 31.29 32.09 -19.30
CA GLU A 483 31.25 31.08 -20.36
C GLU A 483 31.76 29.74 -19.86
N GLU A 484 32.94 29.73 -19.22
CA GLU A 484 33.51 28.52 -18.67
C GLU A 484 32.59 27.86 -17.68
N VAL A 485 31.87 28.65 -16.87
CA VAL A 485 30.87 28.19 -15.91
C VAL A 485 29.73 27.46 -16.57
N PHE A 486 29.11 28.05 -17.61
CA PHE A 486 28.00 27.41 -18.31
C PHE A 486 28.44 26.19 -19.11
N GLU A 487 29.60 26.27 -19.78
CA GLU A 487 30.13 25.15 -20.52
C GLU A 487 30.47 23.96 -19.63
N ASP A 488 31.10 24.19 -18.47
CA ASP A 488 31.36 23.14 -17.50
C ASP A 488 30.05 22.50 -17.00
N TYR A 489 29.05 23.32 -16.66
CA TYR A 489 27.74 22.84 -16.25
C TYR A 489 27.07 21.97 -17.34
N PHE A 490 27.05 22.42 -18.57
CA PHE A 490 26.46 21.67 -19.66
C PHE A 490 27.23 20.39 -19.98
N ASN A 491 28.55 20.42 -19.90
CA ASN A 491 29.40 19.26 -20.14
C ASN A 491 29.23 18.19 -19.05
N LYS A 492 29.18 18.60 -17.76
CA LYS A 492 28.89 17.71 -16.62
C LYS A 492 27.47 17.14 -16.70
N ASN A 493 26.55 17.86 -17.31
CA ASN A 493 25.16 17.45 -17.50
C ASN A 493 24.82 17.11 -18.96
N LYS A 494 25.78 16.60 -19.74
CA LYS A 494 25.65 16.35 -21.16
C LYS A 494 24.42 15.49 -21.55
N ALA A 495 24.04 14.56 -20.69
CA ALA A 495 22.86 13.74 -20.91
C ALA A 495 21.54 14.54 -20.91
N PHE A 496 21.47 15.63 -20.16
CA PHE A 496 20.34 16.56 -20.17
C PHE A 496 20.48 17.60 -21.29
N PHE A 497 21.69 18.12 -21.50
CA PHE A 497 22.02 19.18 -22.45
C PHE A 497 22.75 18.62 -23.67
N ASP A 498 22.19 17.55 -24.26
CA ASP A 498 22.74 16.83 -25.40
C ASP A 498 22.63 17.60 -26.72
N THR A 499 21.90 18.74 -26.77
CA THR A 499 21.75 19.60 -27.94
C THR A 499 21.87 21.07 -27.57
N ASP A 500 22.36 21.88 -28.55
CA ASP A 500 22.43 23.33 -28.37
C ASP A 500 21.05 23.98 -28.21
N SER A 501 19.99 23.37 -28.74
CA SER A 501 18.62 23.82 -28.50
C SER A 501 18.24 23.80 -27.00
N LYS A 502 18.60 22.76 -26.26
CA LYS A 502 18.30 22.64 -24.83
C LYS A 502 19.11 23.65 -24.03
N LYS A 503 20.39 23.86 -24.39
CA LYS A 503 21.25 24.90 -23.81
C LYS A 503 20.67 26.30 -24.06
N ALA A 504 20.25 26.59 -25.28
CA ALA A 504 19.63 27.86 -25.64
C ALA A 504 18.36 28.14 -24.81
N VAL A 505 17.46 27.16 -24.67
CA VAL A 505 16.22 27.33 -23.90
C VAL A 505 16.52 27.57 -22.42
N PHE A 506 17.48 26.83 -21.85
CA PHE A 506 17.96 27.06 -20.49
C PHE A 506 18.47 28.49 -20.31
N MET A 507 19.34 28.96 -21.20
CA MET A 507 19.92 30.31 -21.16
C MET A 507 18.87 31.41 -21.33
N ILE A 508 17.87 31.22 -22.20
CA ILE A 508 16.75 32.17 -22.32
C ILE A 508 15.95 32.22 -21.00
N GLY A 509 15.73 31.07 -20.35
CA GLY A 509 15.10 31.00 -19.02
C GLY A 509 15.92 31.76 -17.95
N TYR A 510 17.23 31.53 -17.93
CA TYR A 510 18.18 32.23 -17.04
C TYR A 510 18.10 33.75 -17.22
N LEU A 511 18.25 34.24 -18.45
CA LEU A 511 18.17 35.67 -18.77
C LEU A 511 16.80 36.28 -18.45
N SER A 512 15.70 35.51 -18.69
CA SER A 512 14.35 35.94 -18.32
C SER A 512 14.22 36.20 -16.82
N LYS A 513 14.76 35.31 -15.96
CA LYS A 513 14.72 35.48 -14.51
C LYS A 513 15.61 36.63 -14.05
N LYS A 514 16.79 36.83 -14.65
CA LYS A 514 17.65 37.98 -14.40
C LYS A 514 16.90 39.29 -14.67
N LEU A 515 16.21 39.38 -15.82
CA LEU A 515 15.41 40.56 -16.13
C LEU A 515 14.24 40.76 -15.15
N ILE A 516 13.53 39.70 -14.78
CA ILE A 516 12.44 39.76 -13.82
C ILE A 516 12.93 40.22 -12.43
N ASN A 517 14.08 39.72 -11.98
CA ASN A 517 14.69 40.15 -10.71
C ASN A 517 15.10 41.62 -10.78
N LEU A 518 15.67 42.07 -11.89
CA LEU A 518 16.02 43.46 -12.12
C LEU A 518 14.78 44.38 -12.05
N GLN A 519 13.70 43.98 -12.71
CA GLN A 519 12.44 44.73 -12.67
C GLN A 519 11.88 44.80 -11.25
N ALA A 520 11.85 43.68 -10.53
CA ALA A 520 11.37 43.66 -9.15
C ALA A 520 12.15 44.66 -8.25
N THR A 521 13.45 44.78 -8.47
CA THR A 521 14.30 45.72 -7.70
C THR A 521 14.05 47.18 -8.11
N GLN A 522 13.93 47.46 -9.40
CA GLN A 522 13.83 48.85 -9.90
C GLN A 522 12.40 49.40 -9.92
N GLU A 523 11.39 48.54 -9.99
CA GLU A 523 9.98 48.90 -10.14
C GLU A 523 9.15 48.63 -8.89
N GLY A 524 9.77 48.59 -7.71
CA GLY A 524 9.06 48.43 -6.44
C GLY A 524 8.31 47.12 -6.31
N GLY A 525 8.93 45.98 -6.70
CA GLY A 525 8.35 44.64 -6.64
C GLY A 525 7.56 44.20 -7.88
N ARG A 526 7.30 45.11 -8.82
CA ARG A 526 6.58 44.78 -10.07
C ARG A 526 7.45 43.95 -11.01
N LYS A 527 6.84 43.02 -11.72
CA LYS A 527 7.51 42.06 -12.64
C LYS A 527 6.83 42.05 -14.02
N PRO A 528 6.78 43.19 -14.75
CA PRO A 528 6.01 43.30 -15.99
C PRO A 528 6.38 42.28 -17.06
N PHE A 529 7.64 41.83 -17.08
CA PHE A 529 8.12 40.86 -18.06
C PHE A 529 7.49 39.47 -17.89
N MET A 530 6.99 39.12 -16.70
CA MET A 530 6.32 37.83 -16.45
C MET A 530 5.19 37.57 -17.46
N SER A 531 4.41 38.58 -17.82
CA SER A 531 3.32 38.46 -18.78
C SER A 531 3.75 37.97 -20.18
N ASN A 532 5.01 38.22 -20.58
CA ASN A 532 5.56 37.74 -21.84
C ASN A 532 5.82 36.23 -21.86
N LEU A 533 5.82 35.59 -20.67
CA LEU A 533 6.08 34.15 -20.53
C LEU A 533 4.80 33.31 -20.70
N ASN A 534 3.63 33.94 -20.85
CA ASN A 534 2.35 33.30 -21.19
C ASN A 534 2.06 32.04 -20.35
N GLY A 535 2.28 32.07 -19.02
CA GLY A 535 2.08 30.94 -18.15
C GLY A 535 2.90 29.70 -18.54
N LEU A 536 4.10 29.87 -19.08
CA LEU A 536 4.97 28.84 -19.66
C LEU A 536 4.40 28.10 -20.91
N ASN A 537 3.37 28.66 -21.56
CA ASN A 537 2.89 28.14 -22.84
C ASN A 537 3.72 28.71 -24.01
N LEU A 538 5.01 28.50 -23.93
CA LEU A 538 5.97 29.01 -24.92
C LEU A 538 6.19 27.99 -26.04
N THR A 539 6.23 28.49 -27.27
CA THR A 539 6.64 27.75 -28.46
C THR A 539 8.08 28.13 -28.87
N LYS A 540 8.69 27.35 -29.76
CA LYS A 540 10.00 27.69 -30.35
C LYS A 540 10.03 29.12 -30.90
N LYS A 541 8.96 29.53 -31.62
CA LYS A 541 8.85 30.90 -32.20
C LYS A 541 8.80 31.96 -31.12
N ASP A 542 8.13 31.67 -29.99
CA ASP A 542 8.06 32.61 -28.87
C ASP A 542 9.44 32.79 -28.23
N LEU A 543 10.19 31.70 -28.02
CA LEU A 543 11.54 31.76 -27.48
C LEU A 543 12.52 32.56 -28.36
N VAL A 544 12.50 32.34 -29.66
CA VAL A 544 13.34 33.08 -30.59
C VAL A 544 13.01 34.59 -30.55
N ARG A 545 11.72 34.95 -30.37
CA ARG A 545 11.29 36.36 -30.27
C ARG A 545 11.56 36.94 -28.88
N LEU A 546 11.65 36.09 -27.86
CA LEU A 546 11.86 36.51 -26.47
C LEU A 546 13.26 37.09 -26.25
N LEU A 547 14.30 36.50 -26.87
CA LEU A 547 15.68 36.91 -26.66
C LEU A 547 15.91 38.39 -27.06
N PRO A 548 15.51 38.89 -28.28
CA PRO A 548 15.63 40.31 -28.60
C PRO A 548 14.84 41.22 -27.64
N LYS A 549 13.69 40.77 -27.15
CA LYS A 549 12.94 41.55 -26.15
C LYS A 549 13.70 41.67 -24.80
N ILE A 550 14.34 40.58 -24.36
CA ILE A 550 15.18 40.58 -23.15
C ILE A 550 16.33 41.55 -23.34
N GLN A 551 17.03 41.47 -24.50
CA GLN A 551 18.15 42.36 -24.83
C GLN A 551 17.69 43.83 -24.81
N GLY A 552 16.59 44.16 -25.49
CA GLY A 552 16.05 45.53 -25.53
C GLY A 552 15.73 46.06 -24.13
N LYS A 553 15.17 45.20 -23.25
CA LYS A 553 14.89 45.58 -21.85
C LYS A 553 16.16 45.78 -21.03
N PHE A 554 17.20 44.95 -21.17
CA PHE A 554 18.48 45.20 -20.51
C PHE A 554 19.11 46.52 -20.97
N MET A 555 19.04 46.89 -22.24
CA MET A 555 19.46 48.20 -22.73
C MET A 555 18.68 49.36 -22.11
N GLU A 556 17.34 49.26 -22.02
CA GLU A 556 16.50 50.27 -21.36
C GLU A 556 16.94 50.50 -19.88
N TYR A 557 17.28 49.43 -19.16
CA TYR A 557 17.80 49.48 -17.80
C TYR A 557 19.30 49.79 -17.69
N LYS A 558 20.00 50.06 -18.81
CA LYS A 558 21.45 50.32 -18.87
C LYS A 558 22.30 49.22 -18.23
N LYS A 559 21.97 47.93 -18.48
CA LYS A 559 22.61 46.75 -17.93
C LYS A 559 23.41 45.99 -18.97
N GLU A 560 24.56 46.57 -19.40
CA GLU A 560 25.42 45.98 -20.44
C GLU A 560 26.20 44.74 -19.96
N TYR A 561 26.30 44.49 -18.69
CA TYR A 561 27.05 43.38 -18.14
C TYR A 561 26.43 41.97 -18.39
N TYR A 562 25.26 41.90 -19.01
CA TYR A 562 24.66 40.65 -19.50
C TYR A 562 24.99 40.35 -20.96
N ASN A 563 25.84 41.12 -21.60
CA ASN A 563 26.16 40.96 -23.04
C ASN A 563 26.85 39.62 -23.32
N GLU A 564 27.65 39.09 -22.40
CA GLU A 564 28.29 37.80 -22.60
C GLU A 564 27.24 36.68 -22.64
N GLU A 565 26.34 36.62 -21.66
CA GLU A 565 25.28 35.59 -21.62
C GLU A 565 24.33 35.70 -22.80
N LEU A 566 24.06 36.91 -23.29
CA LEU A 566 23.29 37.14 -24.52
C LEU A 566 24.01 36.59 -25.73
N LEU A 567 25.33 36.78 -25.81
CA LEU A 567 26.18 36.26 -26.91
C LEU A 567 26.12 34.72 -26.94
N TYR A 568 26.37 34.04 -25.79
CA TYR A 568 26.30 32.56 -25.75
C TYR A 568 24.94 32.04 -26.11
N THR A 569 23.89 32.66 -25.58
CA THR A 569 22.52 32.29 -25.91
C THR A 569 22.26 32.40 -27.41
N SER A 570 22.77 33.46 -28.05
CA SER A 570 22.65 33.66 -29.48
C SER A 570 23.41 32.60 -30.27
N GLN A 571 24.62 32.23 -29.83
CA GLN A 571 25.44 31.18 -30.48
C GLN A 571 24.69 29.82 -30.43
N TYR A 572 24.15 29.43 -29.29
CA TYR A 572 23.35 28.19 -29.20
C TYR A 572 22.09 28.21 -30.05
N LEU A 573 21.42 29.38 -30.18
CA LEU A 573 20.27 29.52 -31.07
C LEU A 573 20.67 29.36 -32.54
N ILE A 574 21.78 29.94 -32.95
CA ILE A 574 22.30 29.83 -34.31
C ILE A 574 22.71 28.38 -34.61
N ASN A 575 23.48 27.76 -33.73
CA ASN A 575 23.96 26.38 -33.89
C ASN A 575 22.80 25.39 -33.98
N SER A 576 21.73 25.63 -33.26
CA SER A 576 20.52 24.80 -33.22
C SER A 576 19.55 25.10 -34.38
N ASN A 577 19.89 25.94 -35.30
CA ASN A 577 19.00 26.39 -36.36
C ASN A 577 17.62 26.83 -35.83
N ASN A 578 17.64 27.77 -34.90
CA ASN A 578 16.46 28.29 -34.20
C ASN A 578 15.60 27.20 -33.52
N LEU A 579 16.24 26.31 -32.79
CA LEU A 579 15.61 25.25 -31.98
C LEU A 579 14.92 24.16 -32.82
N ASN A 580 15.41 23.89 -34.03
CA ASN A 580 14.73 23.00 -34.96
C ASN A 580 14.67 21.55 -34.47
N ASP A 581 15.70 21.08 -33.77
CA ASP A 581 15.82 19.73 -33.18
C ASP A 581 15.08 19.54 -31.84
N LEU A 582 14.55 20.62 -31.23
CA LEU A 582 13.88 20.58 -29.93
C LEU A 582 12.42 20.14 -30.06
N SER A 583 11.93 19.35 -29.11
CA SER A 583 10.49 19.13 -28.94
C SER A 583 9.85 20.29 -28.14
N ASN A 584 8.66 20.74 -28.56
CA ASN A 584 7.89 21.70 -27.76
C ASN A 584 7.60 21.19 -26.33
N LEU A 585 7.59 19.88 -26.12
CA LEU A 585 7.41 19.27 -24.81
C LEU A 585 8.59 19.51 -23.85
N ASP A 586 9.79 19.77 -24.39
CA ASP A 586 10.98 19.99 -23.57
C ASP A 586 11.09 21.46 -23.09
N ILE A 587 10.43 22.39 -23.78
CA ILE A 587 10.54 23.83 -23.51
C ILE A 587 10.23 24.20 -22.06
N PRO A 588 9.07 23.81 -21.47
CA PRO A 588 8.76 24.22 -20.11
C PRO A 588 9.78 23.74 -19.08
N LEU A 589 10.31 22.51 -19.23
CA LEU A 589 11.30 21.95 -18.31
C LEU A 589 12.62 22.71 -18.37
N TYR A 590 13.25 22.83 -19.55
CA TYR A 590 14.56 23.47 -19.70
C TYR A 590 14.51 24.97 -19.41
N PHE A 591 13.42 25.63 -19.80
CA PHE A 591 13.19 27.03 -19.48
C PHE A 591 13.04 27.25 -17.96
N SER A 592 12.23 26.41 -17.29
CA SER A 592 12.06 26.47 -15.83
C SER A 592 13.37 26.23 -15.09
N LEU A 593 14.20 25.27 -15.55
CA LEU A 593 15.53 25.04 -14.98
C LEU A 593 16.38 26.30 -15.06
N GLY A 594 16.47 26.92 -16.24
CA GLY A 594 17.22 28.17 -16.42
C GLY A 594 16.74 29.26 -15.47
N MET A 595 15.43 29.47 -15.35
CA MET A 595 14.87 30.48 -14.44
C MET A 595 15.21 30.21 -12.97
N ASN A 596 15.13 28.96 -12.52
CA ASN A 596 15.24 28.62 -11.11
C ASN A 596 16.68 28.34 -10.63
N MET A 597 17.63 28.21 -11.56
CA MET A 597 19.06 27.99 -11.24
C MET A 597 19.90 29.25 -11.22
N VAL A 598 19.32 30.43 -11.46
CA VAL A 598 20.04 31.70 -11.55
C VAL A 598 21.01 31.94 -10.38
N LYS A 599 20.58 31.71 -9.16
CA LYS A 599 21.44 31.92 -7.96
C LYS A 599 22.72 31.05 -7.95
N LYS A 600 22.68 29.89 -8.61
CA LYS A 600 23.84 28.99 -8.69
C LYS A 600 24.93 29.49 -9.65
N PHE A 601 24.57 30.38 -10.58
CA PHE A 601 25.49 30.94 -11.58
C PHE A 601 25.94 32.38 -11.28
N ASP A 602 25.58 32.92 -10.11
CA ASP A 602 26.02 34.24 -9.68
C ASP A 602 27.42 34.14 -9.03
N LEU A 603 28.45 34.59 -9.73
CA LEU A 603 29.84 34.57 -9.31
C LEU A 603 30.13 35.47 -8.10
N ASN A 604 29.21 36.33 -7.67
CA ASN A 604 29.45 37.42 -6.71
C ASN A 604 28.61 37.36 -5.42
N THR A 605 27.90 36.29 -5.13
CA THR A 605 27.28 36.19 -3.81
C THR A 605 28.24 35.55 -2.83
N LYS A 606 29.07 36.39 -2.12
CA LYS A 606 29.43 36.05 -0.75
C LYS A 606 28.14 35.66 -0.04
N GLU A 607 28.13 34.50 0.57
CA GLU A 607 27.08 34.10 1.50
C GLU A 607 26.93 35.23 2.52
N GLU A 608 25.87 36.05 2.39
CA GLU A 608 25.36 36.77 3.53
C GLU A 608 24.78 35.66 4.42
N GLU A 609 25.57 35.26 5.41
CA GLU A 609 25.10 34.57 6.59
C GLU A 609 23.88 35.36 7.09
N VAL A 610 22.72 34.81 6.93
CA VAL A 610 21.52 35.25 7.62
C VAL A 610 21.74 34.82 9.07
N ASP A 611 22.35 35.67 9.85
CA ASP A 611 22.26 35.68 11.31
C ASP A 611 20.74 35.71 11.65
N ASN A 612 20.17 34.58 11.90
CA ASN A 612 18.95 34.45 12.65
C ASN A 612 19.28 34.56 14.13
N ASP A 613 19.56 35.74 14.58
CA ASP A 613 19.43 36.08 15.98
C ASP A 613 18.00 36.59 16.26
N ASN A 614 17.31 35.77 17.05
CA ASN A 614 16.35 36.11 18.09
C ASN A 614 15.26 37.18 17.81
N GLU A 615 13.99 36.75 17.67
CA GLU A 615 13.00 36.92 18.75
C GLU A 615 11.68 36.15 18.43
#